data_2982c510d0b56ca7c347ad956fc6deb1
#
_entry.id   2982c510d0b56ca7c347ad956fc6deb1
#
_cell.length_a   1.000
_cell.length_b   1.000
_cell.length_c   1.000
_cell.angle_alpha   90.00
_cell.angle_beta   90.00
_cell.angle_gamma   90.00
#
_symmetry.space_group_name_H-M   'P 1'
#
loop_
_entity.id
_entity.type
_entity.pdbx_description
1 polymer ?
#
loop_
_entity_poly.entity_id
_entity_poly.type
_entity_poly.pdbx_seq_one_letter_code
_entity_poly.pdbx_strand_id
1 'polypeptide(L)'
;MSVMIDLQPSAGPALVVGGGVVALRKVRNLAEGEFRVTVIAPDILDEAALLPFVSVVRRAFEDADIDAAPPWALVFACTSEREVNRRVGELARSRNIPVVVTDRQAESTFFTPATIRDGELAIAVSTGGAAPGVAKLIRERIVSALGPGWGTVARLARQEREGRLAARRDRDE
;
A
#
# COMPACT_ATOMS: atom_id res chain seq x y z
N MET A 1 9.75 -17.93 -5.91
CA MET A 1 10.20 -16.55 -6.18
C MET A 1 8.97 -15.66 -6.26
N SER A 2 9.04 -14.40 -5.79
CA SER A 2 7.97 -13.41 -5.87
C SER A 2 8.28 -12.37 -6.95
N VAL A 3 7.24 -11.70 -7.46
CA VAL A 3 7.37 -10.57 -8.40
C VAL A 3 7.14 -9.29 -7.61
N MET A 4 7.97 -8.27 -7.86
CA MET A 4 7.78 -6.92 -7.34
C MET A 4 6.98 -6.11 -8.36
N ILE A 5 5.94 -5.46 -7.90
CA ILE A 5 5.09 -4.59 -8.73
C ILE A 5 4.96 -3.22 -8.06
N ASP A 6 4.81 -2.18 -8.86
CA ASP A 6 4.39 -0.85 -8.42
C ASP A 6 2.90 -0.70 -8.75
N LEU A 7 2.06 -0.87 -7.72
CA LEU A 7 0.62 -0.83 -7.88
C LEU A 7 0.14 0.62 -7.83
N GLN A 8 -0.63 1.02 -8.84
CA GLN A 8 -1.15 2.37 -8.98
C GLN A 8 -2.51 2.55 -8.30
N PRO A 9 -2.86 3.74 -7.78
CA PRO A 9 -4.17 4.01 -7.16
C PRO A 9 -5.36 3.76 -8.08
N SER A 10 -5.14 3.82 -9.40
CA SER A 10 -6.14 3.48 -10.42
C SER A 10 -6.58 2.02 -10.42
N ALA A 11 -5.83 1.13 -9.75
CA ALA A 11 -6.22 -0.28 -9.59
C ALA A 11 -7.48 -0.44 -8.72
N GLY A 12 -7.81 0.55 -7.88
CA GLY A 12 -8.98 0.55 -7.03
C GLY A 12 -8.69 0.92 -5.57
N PRO A 13 -9.71 0.99 -4.71
CA PRO A 13 -9.56 1.31 -3.30
C PRO A 13 -8.95 0.17 -2.49
N ALA A 14 -8.43 0.51 -1.30
CA ALA A 14 -7.92 -0.45 -0.34
C ALA A 14 -8.82 -0.55 0.90
N LEU A 15 -9.00 -1.76 1.42
CA LEU A 15 -9.67 -2.02 2.68
C LEU A 15 -8.64 -2.36 3.77
N VAL A 16 -8.75 -1.70 4.91
CA VAL A 16 -7.98 -2.03 6.12
C VAL A 16 -8.95 -2.40 7.24
N VAL A 17 -8.92 -3.63 7.68
CA VAL A 17 -9.70 -4.12 8.82
C VAL A 17 -8.81 -4.11 10.05
N GLY A 18 -9.14 -3.24 11.01
CA GLY A 18 -8.36 -2.95 12.20
C GLY A 18 -8.03 -1.46 12.33
N GLY A 19 -7.96 -0.95 13.56
CA GLY A 19 -7.79 0.48 13.85
C GLY A 19 -6.57 0.83 14.71
N GLY A 20 -5.73 -0.15 15.05
CA GLY A 20 -4.55 0.04 15.90
C GLY A 20 -3.31 0.55 15.14
N VAL A 21 -2.17 0.58 15.83
CA VAL A 21 -0.88 1.11 15.30
C VAL A 21 -0.41 0.39 14.05
N VAL A 22 -0.63 -0.93 13.94
CA VAL A 22 -0.27 -1.72 12.75
C VAL A 22 -1.10 -1.29 11.55
N ALA A 23 -2.41 -1.14 11.74
CA ALA A 23 -3.33 -0.66 10.71
C ALA A 23 -2.96 0.77 10.28
N LEU A 24 -2.77 1.70 11.23
CA LEU A 24 -2.40 3.09 10.95
C LEU A 24 -1.15 3.19 10.06
N ARG A 25 -0.12 2.36 10.31
CA ARG A 25 1.08 2.32 9.46
C ARG A 25 0.76 1.90 8.02
N LYS A 26 -0.18 0.96 7.81
CA LYS A 26 -0.61 0.54 6.48
C LYS A 26 -1.40 1.65 5.80
N VAL A 27 -2.32 2.27 6.53
CA VAL A 27 -3.14 3.39 6.06
C VAL A 27 -2.26 4.56 5.60
N ARG A 28 -1.24 4.95 6.40
CA ARG A 28 -0.30 6.01 6.02
C ARG A 28 0.41 5.72 4.70
N ASN A 29 0.97 4.51 4.55
CA ASN A 29 1.67 4.12 3.31
C ASN A 29 0.75 4.14 2.08
N LEU A 30 -0.51 3.75 2.24
CA LEU A 30 -1.52 3.77 1.18
C LEU A 30 -1.92 5.21 0.84
N ALA A 31 -2.15 6.05 1.85
CA ALA A 31 -2.50 7.46 1.67
C ALA A 31 -1.37 8.26 1.01
N GLU A 32 -0.10 7.99 1.38
CA GLU A 32 1.08 8.54 0.69
C GLU A 32 1.16 8.13 -0.78
N GLY A 33 0.61 6.97 -1.13
CA GLY A 33 0.46 6.50 -2.51
C GLY A 33 -0.86 6.92 -3.16
N GLU A 34 -1.61 7.84 -2.55
CA GLU A 34 -2.89 8.38 -3.04
C GLU A 34 -4.01 7.33 -3.22
N PHE A 35 -3.90 6.17 -2.59
CA PHE A 35 -4.97 5.19 -2.57
C PHE A 35 -6.16 5.70 -1.73
N ARG A 36 -7.36 5.53 -2.25
CA ARG A 36 -8.56 5.64 -1.41
C ARG A 36 -8.60 4.46 -0.44
N VAL A 37 -8.66 4.74 0.85
CA VAL A 37 -8.61 3.74 1.91
C VAL A 37 -9.88 3.78 2.72
N THR A 38 -10.49 2.64 2.95
CA THR A 38 -11.55 2.48 3.95
C THR A 38 -10.98 1.69 5.13
N VAL A 39 -11.10 2.25 6.33
CA VAL A 39 -10.70 1.60 7.58
C VAL A 39 -11.95 1.17 8.33
N ILE A 40 -12.05 -0.12 8.67
CA ILE A 40 -13.17 -0.67 9.45
C ILE A 40 -12.64 -1.28 10.74
N ALA A 41 -13.07 -0.76 11.87
CA ALA A 41 -12.86 -1.31 13.20
C ALA A 41 -13.78 -0.62 14.23
N PRO A 42 -14.12 -1.26 15.35
CA PRO A 42 -14.83 -0.59 16.44
C PRO A 42 -14.06 0.62 16.97
N ASP A 43 -12.76 0.44 17.22
CA ASP A 43 -11.85 1.46 17.69
C ASP A 43 -10.79 1.76 16.62
N ILE A 44 -10.70 3.03 16.23
CA ILE A 44 -9.76 3.51 15.21
C ILE A 44 -9.01 4.71 15.78
N LEU A 45 -7.69 4.68 15.68
CA LEU A 45 -6.84 5.80 16.06
C LEU A 45 -7.22 7.05 15.24
N ASP A 46 -7.41 8.18 15.93
CA ASP A 46 -7.92 9.41 15.30
C ASP A 46 -7.00 9.93 14.20
N GLU A 47 -5.70 9.69 14.29
CA GLU A 47 -4.74 10.04 13.24
C GLU A 47 -5.08 9.41 11.87
N ALA A 48 -5.75 8.25 11.85
CA ALA A 48 -6.16 7.64 10.59
C ALA A 48 -7.22 8.46 9.86
N ALA A 49 -8.17 9.06 10.60
CA ALA A 49 -9.23 9.89 10.06
C ALA A 49 -8.74 11.25 9.52
N LEU A 50 -7.56 11.68 9.93
CA LEU A 50 -6.94 12.94 9.50
C LEU A 50 -6.13 12.81 8.20
N LEU A 51 -5.88 11.58 7.74
CA LEU A 51 -5.09 11.34 6.52
C LEU A 51 -5.91 11.62 5.26
N PRO A 52 -5.31 12.14 4.18
CA PRO A 52 -6.01 12.32 2.92
C PRO A 52 -6.42 10.98 2.33
N PHE A 53 -7.52 10.96 1.58
CA PHE A 53 -8.07 9.78 0.90
C PHE A 53 -8.53 8.65 1.83
N VAL A 54 -8.66 8.89 3.14
CA VAL A 54 -9.05 7.89 4.14
C VAL A 54 -10.48 8.15 4.62
N SER A 55 -11.28 7.09 4.59
CA SER A 55 -12.61 7.02 5.20
C SER A 55 -12.59 6.03 6.36
N VAL A 56 -13.18 6.38 7.50
CA VAL A 56 -13.24 5.52 8.68
C VAL A 56 -14.67 5.07 8.96
N VAL A 57 -14.85 3.79 9.29
CA VAL A 57 -16.12 3.18 9.64
C VAL A 57 -15.96 2.51 11.01
N ARG A 58 -16.53 3.12 12.05
CA ARG A 58 -16.39 2.67 13.43
C ARG A 58 -17.43 1.60 13.77
N ARG A 59 -17.20 0.37 13.38
CA ARG A 59 -17.94 -0.84 13.72
C ARG A 59 -17.11 -2.08 13.49
N ALA A 60 -17.58 -3.22 13.95
CA ALA A 60 -16.97 -4.50 13.60
C ALA A 60 -17.05 -4.75 12.08
N PHE A 61 -16.08 -5.50 11.57
CA PHE A 61 -16.08 -6.01 10.18
C PHE A 61 -17.23 -6.99 9.99
N GLU A 62 -17.89 -6.91 8.85
CA GLU A 62 -18.92 -7.83 8.38
C GLU A 62 -18.49 -8.45 7.05
N ASP A 63 -18.91 -9.70 6.79
CA ASP A 63 -18.54 -10.40 5.55
C ASP A 63 -18.89 -9.62 4.27
N ALA A 64 -20.00 -8.88 4.31
CA ALA A 64 -20.47 -8.05 3.20
C ALA A 64 -19.50 -6.90 2.86
N ASP A 65 -18.63 -6.48 3.78
CA ASP A 65 -17.68 -5.40 3.53
C ASP A 65 -16.66 -5.77 2.44
N ILE A 66 -16.40 -7.07 2.26
CA ILE A 66 -15.48 -7.53 1.22
C ILE A 66 -16.07 -7.39 -0.18
N ASP A 67 -17.39 -7.35 -0.30
CA ASP A 67 -18.13 -7.29 -1.56
C ASP A 67 -18.53 -5.85 -1.95
N ALA A 68 -17.96 -4.83 -1.28
CA ALA A 68 -18.26 -3.44 -1.59
C ALA A 68 -17.90 -3.05 -3.03
N ALA A 69 -18.64 -2.10 -3.57
CA ALA A 69 -18.40 -1.53 -4.90
C ALA A 69 -17.82 -0.10 -4.77
N PRO A 70 -16.76 0.23 -5.50
CA PRO A 70 -15.97 -0.62 -6.42
C PRO A 70 -15.19 -1.71 -5.68
N PRO A 71 -14.78 -2.80 -6.38
CA PRO A 71 -14.05 -3.88 -5.74
C PRO A 71 -12.71 -3.41 -5.17
N TRP A 72 -12.28 -4.02 -4.09
CA TRP A 72 -11.02 -3.71 -3.44
C TRP A 72 -9.83 -4.14 -4.29
N ALA A 73 -8.86 -3.25 -4.49
CA ALA A 73 -7.57 -3.60 -5.09
C ALA A 73 -6.66 -4.35 -4.10
N LEU A 74 -6.75 -4.02 -2.82
CA LEU A 74 -5.95 -4.57 -1.73
C LEU A 74 -6.77 -4.68 -0.44
N VAL A 75 -6.51 -5.72 0.35
CA VAL A 75 -7.11 -5.90 1.69
C VAL A 75 -6.01 -6.13 2.73
N PHE A 76 -6.15 -5.53 3.89
CA PHE A 76 -5.28 -5.71 5.05
C PHE A 76 -6.10 -6.15 6.27
N ALA A 77 -5.82 -7.33 6.79
CA ALA A 77 -6.34 -7.83 8.06
C ALA A 77 -5.34 -7.51 9.17
N CYS A 78 -5.64 -6.51 9.98
CA CYS A 78 -4.72 -5.89 10.96
C CYS A 78 -5.35 -5.76 12.36
N THR A 79 -6.29 -6.64 12.73
CA THR A 79 -6.93 -6.62 14.05
C THR A 79 -6.10 -7.38 15.09
N SER A 80 -6.43 -7.22 16.38
CA SER A 80 -5.96 -8.10 17.46
C SER A 80 -6.66 -9.46 17.47
N GLU A 81 -7.81 -9.56 16.80
CA GLU A 81 -8.67 -10.75 16.81
C GLU A 81 -8.28 -11.70 15.69
N ARG A 82 -7.64 -12.83 16.05
CA ARG A 82 -7.17 -13.83 15.08
C ARG A 82 -8.29 -14.33 14.17
N GLU A 83 -9.48 -14.55 14.73
CA GLU A 83 -10.60 -15.11 13.96
C GLU A 83 -11.11 -14.12 12.90
N VAL A 84 -11.15 -12.82 13.22
CA VAL A 84 -11.48 -11.77 12.25
C VAL A 84 -10.43 -11.72 11.14
N ASN A 85 -9.13 -11.72 11.49
CA ASN A 85 -8.05 -11.71 10.50
C ASN A 85 -8.12 -12.92 9.56
N ARG A 86 -8.38 -14.11 10.12
CA ARG A 86 -8.56 -15.34 9.34
C ARG A 86 -9.73 -15.22 8.37
N ARG A 87 -10.88 -14.74 8.86
CA ARG A 87 -12.10 -14.60 8.07
C ARG A 87 -11.91 -13.59 6.92
N VAL A 88 -11.34 -12.42 7.20
CA VAL A 88 -10.99 -11.42 6.17
C VAL A 88 -10.08 -12.03 5.11
N GLY A 89 -9.04 -12.76 5.54
CA GLY A 89 -8.10 -13.41 4.63
C GLY A 89 -8.77 -14.46 3.72
N GLU A 90 -9.66 -15.30 4.27
CA GLU A 90 -10.40 -16.31 3.51
C GLU A 90 -11.34 -15.66 2.48
N LEU A 91 -12.11 -14.67 2.90
CA LEU A 91 -13.03 -13.96 2.04
C LEU A 91 -12.31 -13.23 0.90
N ALA A 92 -11.22 -12.54 1.19
CA ALA A 92 -10.43 -11.86 0.16
C ALA A 92 -9.86 -12.86 -0.86
N ARG A 93 -9.25 -13.98 -0.40
CA ARG A 93 -8.72 -15.03 -1.30
C ARG A 93 -9.80 -15.66 -2.17
N SER A 94 -10.98 -15.95 -1.61
CA SER A 94 -12.09 -16.54 -2.38
C SER A 94 -12.60 -15.63 -3.51
N ARG A 95 -12.31 -14.33 -3.43
CA ARG A 95 -12.65 -13.31 -4.44
C ARG A 95 -11.45 -12.89 -5.29
N ASN A 96 -10.31 -13.57 -5.15
CA ASN A 96 -9.05 -13.23 -5.81
C ASN A 96 -8.56 -11.81 -5.50
N ILE A 97 -8.90 -11.25 -4.33
CA ILE A 97 -8.42 -9.96 -3.88
C ILE A 97 -7.10 -10.15 -3.15
N PRO A 98 -6.02 -9.44 -3.53
CA PRO A 98 -4.76 -9.46 -2.80
C PRO A 98 -4.94 -9.09 -1.33
N VAL A 99 -4.41 -9.92 -0.42
CA VAL A 99 -4.58 -9.73 1.02
C VAL A 99 -3.28 -9.92 1.81
N VAL A 100 -3.11 -9.07 2.82
CA VAL A 100 -2.12 -9.23 3.89
C VAL A 100 -2.84 -9.57 5.19
N VAL A 101 -2.46 -10.70 5.80
CA VAL A 101 -2.91 -11.11 7.14
C VAL A 101 -1.74 -10.93 8.09
N THR A 102 -1.79 -9.89 8.93
CA THR A 102 -0.59 -9.39 9.64
C THR A 102 -0.05 -10.33 10.71
N ASP A 103 -0.88 -11.16 11.30
CA ASP A 103 -0.53 -12.14 12.33
C ASP A 103 -0.20 -13.53 11.76
N ARG A 104 -0.48 -13.79 10.46
CA ARG A 104 -0.22 -15.06 9.79
C ARG A 104 0.26 -14.86 8.35
N GLN A 105 1.56 -14.79 8.19
CA GLN A 105 2.23 -14.54 6.91
C GLN A 105 1.85 -15.55 5.81
N ALA A 106 1.69 -16.83 6.18
CA ALA A 106 1.31 -17.90 5.24
C ALA A 106 -0.10 -17.73 4.64
N GLU A 107 -0.94 -16.90 5.24
CA GLU A 107 -2.29 -16.59 4.75
C GLU A 107 -2.32 -15.35 3.86
N SER A 108 -1.20 -14.65 3.73
CA SER A 108 -1.06 -13.47 2.87
C SER A 108 -0.74 -13.87 1.43
N THR A 109 -1.29 -13.11 0.48
CA THR A 109 -0.99 -13.29 -0.96
C THR A 109 0.07 -12.33 -1.47
N PHE A 110 0.39 -11.28 -0.70
CA PHE A 110 1.48 -10.35 -0.99
C PHE A 110 2.11 -9.82 0.30
N PHE A 111 3.24 -9.15 0.17
CA PHE A 111 3.94 -8.49 1.27
C PHE A 111 4.23 -7.04 0.91
N THR A 112 4.12 -6.15 1.91
CA THR A 112 4.56 -4.76 1.74
C THR A 112 6.06 -4.68 2.01
N PRO A 113 6.88 -4.27 1.04
CA PRO A 113 8.33 -4.13 1.20
C PRO A 113 8.69 -2.96 2.13
N ALA A 114 9.96 -2.91 2.56
CA ALA A 114 10.52 -1.71 3.15
C ALA A 114 10.77 -0.68 2.05
N THR A 115 10.02 0.42 2.06
CA THR A 115 10.02 1.40 0.96
C THR A 115 10.77 2.68 1.36
N ILE A 116 11.49 3.25 0.41
CA ILE A 116 12.01 4.61 0.41
C ILE A 116 11.19 5.40 -0.59
N ARG A 117 10.73 6.60 -0.21
CA ARG A 117 10.08 7.54 -1.12
C ARG A 117 10.81 8.87 -1.08
N ASP A 118 11.08 9.42 -2.26
CA ASP A 118 11.61 10.77 -2.46
C ASP A 118 10.91 11.35 -3.70
N GLY A 119 9.83 12.10 -3.47
CA GLY A 119 8.95 12.57 -4.54
C GLY A 119 8.41 11.41 -5.40
N GLU A 120 8.70 11.44 -6.69
CA GLU A 120 8.28 10.41 -7.65
C GLU A 120 9.15 9.14 -7.62
N LEU A 121 10.31 9.18 -6.97
CA LEU A 121 11.15 8.00 -6.83
C LEU A 121 10.64 7.12 -5.69
N ALA A 122 10.48 5.84 -5.96
CA ALA A 122 10.26 4.81 -4.97
C ALA A 122 11.31 3.69 -5.12
N ILE A 123 11.90 3.27 -4.00
CA ILE A 123 12.79 2.10 -3.94
C ILE A 123 12.21 1.14 -2.92
N ALA A 124 12.04 -0.10 -3.30
CA ALA A 124 11.46 -1.13 -2.44
C ALA A 124 12.47 -2.24 -2.17
N VAL A 125 12.61 -2.63 -0.91
CA VAL A 125 13.47 -3.73 -0.47
C VAL A 125 12.59 -4.82 0.13
N SER A 126 12.62 -6.01 -0.46
CA SER A 126 11.85 -7.16 0.01
C SER A 126 12.77 -8.36 0.25
N THR A 127 12.46 -9.09 1.30
CA THR A 127 13.04 -10.42 1.60
C THR A 127 11.99 -11.53 1.46
N GLY A 128 10.89 -11.26 0.73
CA GLY A 128 9.76 -12.19 0.62
C GLY A 128 9.08 -12.48 1.96
N GLY A 129 9.19 -11.54 2.92
CA GLY A 129 8.67 -11.73 4.28
C GLY A 129 9.61 -12.50 5.23
N ALA A 130 10.68 -13.12 4.73
CA ALA A 130 11.55 -13.98 5.55
C ALA A 130 12.36 -13.21 6.61
N ALA A 131 12.79 -11.97 6.31
CA ALA A 131 13.68 -11.22 7.19
C ALA A 131 13.37 -9.70 7.15
N PRO A 132 12.26 -9.23 7.75
CA PRO A 132 11.88 -7.81 7.70
C PRO A 132 12.92 -6.87 8.33
N GLY A 133 13.66 -7.32 9.34
CA GLY A 133 14.75 -6.55 9.93
C GLY A 133 15.91 -6.31 8.96
N VAL A 134 16.26 -7.30 8.13
CA VAL A 134 17.28 -7.17 7.08
C VAL A 134 16.81 -6.20 6.00
N ALA A 135 15.56 -6.30 5.55
CA ALA A 135 14.99 -5.36 4.59
C ALA A 135 15.05 -3.91 5.10
N LYS A 136 14.74 -3.70 6.39
CA LYS A 136 14.86 -2.38 7.04
C LYS A 136 16.29 -1.88 7.06
N LEU A 137 17.26 -2.72 7.45
CA LEU A 137 18.68 -2.37 7.50
C LEU A 137 19.20 -1.99 6.10
N ILE A 138 18.89 -2.78 5.09
CA ILE A 138 19.29 -2.49 3.70
C ILE A 138 18.67 -1.17 3.24
N ARG A 139 17.37 -0.93 3.52
CA ARG A 139 16.71 0.34 3.23
C ARG A 139 17.46 1.54 3.84
N GLU A 140 17.85 1.45 5.12
CA GLU A 140 18.58 2.52 5.82
C GLU A 140 19.97 2.77 5.18
N ARG A 141 20.66 1.69 4.76
CA ARG A 141 21.94 1.81 4.03
C ARG A 141 21.77 2.49 2.67
N ILE A 142 20.70 2.16 1.93
CA ILE A 142 20.41 2.81 0.65
C ILE A 142 20.13 4.31 0.85
N VAL A 143 19.30 4.68 1.84
CA VAL A 143 19.04 6.09 2.17
C VAL A 143 20.32 6.85 2.46
N SER A 144 21.19 6.28 3.29
CA SER A 144 22.47 6.90 3.63
C SER A 144 23.42 7.04 2.44
N ALA A 145 23.40 6.09 1.52
CA ALA A 145 24.30 6.10 0.35
C ALA A 145 23.83 7.03 -0.77
N LEU A 146 22.52 7.11 -1.00
CA LEU A 146 21.95 7.93 -2.08
C LEU A 146 21.84 9.42 -1.71
N GLY A 147 21.57 9.72 -0.44
CA GLY A 147 21.21 11.08 -0.03
C GLY A 147 19.85 11.54 -0.60
N PRO A 148 19.45 12.81 -0.33
CA PRO A 148 18.20 13.38 -0.80
C PRO A 148 18.28 13.93 -2.23
N GLY A 149 17.11 14.18 -2.86
CA GLY A 149 17.00 14.95 -4.10
C GLY A 149 16.76 14.13 -5.37
N TRP A 150 16.76 12.83 -5.28
CA TRP A 150 16.55 11.96 -6.45
C TRP A 150 15.12 12.02 -7.01
N GLY A 151 14.13 12.33 -6.17
CA GLY A 151 12.77 12.60 -6.63
C GLY A 151 12.69 13.84 -7.53
N THR A 152 13.48 14.87 -7.24
CA THR A 152 13.59 16.03 -8.14
C THR A 152 14.22 15.66 -9.46
N VAL A 153 15.28 14.83 -9.47
CA VAL A 153 15.91 14.33 -10.69
C VAL A 153 14.93 13.52 -11.53
N ALA A 154 14.17 12.62 -10.90
CA ALA A 154 13.14 11.81 -11.58
C ALA A 154 12.07 12.69 -12.22
N ARG A 155 11.56 13.69 -11.52
CA ARG A 155 10.57 14.66 -12.02
C ARG A 155 11.07 15.44 -13.21
N LEU A 156 12.30 15.96 -13.15
CA LEU A 156 12.90 16.72 -14.27
C LEU A 156 13.09 15.83 -15.51
N ALA A 157 13.57 14.59 -15.33
CA ALA A 157 13.72 13.64 -16.42
C ALA A 157 12.37 13.28 -17.09
N ARG A 158 11.30 13.18 -16.29
CA ARG A 158 9.94 12.99 -16.82
C ARG A 158 9.49 14.17 -17.66
N GLN A 159 9.62 15.40 -17.15
CA GLN A 159 9.25 16.62 -17.87
C GLN A 159 9.98 16.74 -19.20
N GLU A 160 11.27 16.43 -19.22
CA GLU A 160 12.06 16.45 -20.48
C GLU A 160 11.55 15.39 -21.48
N ARG A 161 11.21 14.19 -21.01
CA ARG A 161 10.64 13.13 -21.85
C ARG A 161 9.30 13.54 -22.44
N GLU A 162 8.41 14.12 -21.62
CA GLU A 162 7.09 14.60 -22.08
C GLU A 162 7.21 15.70 -23.12
N GLY A 163 8.12 16.66 -22.92
CA GLY A 163 8.40 17.70 -23.89
C GLY A 163 8.93 17.16 -25.24
N ARG A 164 9.81 16.15 -25.22
CA ARG A 164 10.29 15.49 -26.44
C ARG A 164 9.17 14.74 -27.17
N LEU A 165 8.24 14.12 -26.43
CA LEU A 165 7.11 13.41 -27.02
C LEU A 165 6.10 14.38 -27.65
N ALA A 166 5.81 15.50 -27.02
CA ALA A 166 4.96 16.56 -27.57
C ALA A 166 5.55 17.11 -28.88
N ALA A 167 6.84 17.48 -28.87
CA ALA A 167 7.53 18.00 -30.07
C ALA A 167 7.65 16.98 -31.23
N ARG A 168 7.46 15.69 -30.98
CA ARG A 168 7.37 14.68 -32.05
C ARG A 168 5.97 14.63 -32.65
N ARG A 169 4.91 14.70 -31.85
CA ARG A 169 3.53 14.72 -32.32
C ARG A 169 3.26 15.91 -33.24
N ASP A 170 3.72 17.11 -32.83
CA ASP A 170 3.56 18.34 -33.64
C ASP A 170 4.32 18.30 -34.98
N ARG A 171 5.23 17.36 -35.20
CA ARG A 171 5.96 17.16 -36.46
C ARG A 171 5.33 16.13 -37.37
N ASP A 172 4.50 15.28 -36.84
CA ASP A 172 3.83 14.18 -37.56
C ASP A 172 2.39 14.58 -37.98
N GLU A 173 1.91 15.76 -37.53
CA GLU A 173 0.70 16.46 -37.98
C GLU A 173 1.03 17.52 -39.06
#